data_38ab7e0b90eceac7506f596eb31ec325
#
_entry.id   38ab7e0b90eceac7506f596eb31ec325
#
_cell.length_a   1.000
_cell.length_b   1.000
_cell.length_c   1.000
_cell.angle_alpha   90.00
_cell.angle_beta   90.00
_cell.angle_gamma   90.00
#
_symmetry.space_group_name_H-M   'P 1'
#
loop_
_entity.id
_entity.type
_entity.pdbx_description
1 polymer ?
#
loop_
_entity_poly.entity_id
_entity_poly.type
_entity_poly.pdbx_seq_one_letter_code
_entity_poly.pdbx_strand_id
1 'polypeptide(L)'
;MLDQRWASLVERLGGCPVPLASCIRDPEAYLDALAIDGLIMTGGNDIATLPDANDTAPERDSFESAAYAYCLEKRIPVLGVCRGAQMINLLAGGRLERIANHVALRHAVTWSPSLPQVWDCPAEVNSYHGWGIAPDGLALGFVAAARADDGSIEAFYAADAAVTGIVWHPEREDALSDEAVAFLARTLCLGNDAPKMDKPA
;
A
#
# COMPACT_ATOMS: atom_id res chain seq x y z
N MET A 1 3.10 13.79 -10.51
CA MET A 1 4.33 13.13 -11.04
C MET A 1 4.75 12.06 -10.06
N LEU A 2 5.13 10.85 -10.51
CA LEU A 2 5.63 9.80 -9.62
C LEU A 2 6.97 10.22 -9.01
N ASP A 3 7.14 10.03 -7.71
CA ASP A 3 8.40 10.28 -7.02
C ASP A 3 9.45 9.26 -7.49
N GLN A 4 10.60 9.75 -7.95
CA GLN A 4 11.69 8.88 -8.46
C GLN A 4 12.28 7.96 -7.38
N ARG A 5 12.12 8.31 -6.10
CA ARG A 5 12.53 7.45 -4.97
C ARG A 5 11.85 6.09 -4.99
N TRP A 6 10.67 5.97 -5.61
CA TRP A 6 10.01 4.68 -5.83
C TRP A 6 10.82 3.73 -6.70
N ALA A 7 11.43 4.23 -7.78
CA ALA A 7 12.25 3.39 -8.64
C ALA A 7 13.46 2.83 -7.86
N SER A 8 14.18 3.68 -7.14
CA SER A 8 15.32 3.26 -6.32
C SER A 8 14.93 2.29 -5.20
N LEU A 9 13.76 2.49 -4.58
CA LEU A 9 13.24 1.58 -3.57
C LEU A 9 12.95 0.20 -4.18
N VAL A 10 12.23 0.12 -5.29
CA VAL A 10 11.88 -1.14 -5.95
C VAL A 10 13.13 -1.90 -6.39
N GLU A 11 14.15 -1.22 -6.93
CA GLU A 11 15.45 -1.84 -7.25
C GLU A 11 16.12 -2.41 -5.99
N ARG A 12 16.10 -1.66 -4.88
CA ARG A 12 16.64 -2.13 -3.59
C ARG A 12 15.90 -3.35 -3.04
N LEU A 13 14.58 -3.46 -3.32
CA LEU A 13 13.77 -4.64 -2.99
C LEU A 13 14.07 -5.85 -3.90
N GLY A 14 14.90 -5.69 -4.93
CA GLY A 14 15.24 -6.73 -5.91
C GLY A 14 14.24 -6.84 -7.06
N GLY A 15 13.35 -5.85 -7.23
CA GLY A 15 12.39 -5.76 -8.31
C GLY A 15 12.86 -4.90 -9.48
N CYS A 16 12.11 -4.94 -10.59
CA CYS A 16 12.26 -4.06 -11.73
C CYS A 16 11.09 -3.06 -11.74
N PRO A 17 11.31 -1.74 -11.51
CA PRO A 17 10.23 -0.78 -11.45
C PRO A 17 9.66 -0.47 -12.83
N VAL A 18 8.35 -0.66 -12.98
CA VAL A 18 7.59 -0.30 -14.19
C VAL A 18 6.52 0.73 -13.82
N PRO A 19 6.74 2.04 -14.11
CA PRO A 19 5.70 3.04 -13.90
C PRO A 19 4.48 2.78 -14.78
N LEU A 20 3.29 2.73 -14.18
CA LEU A 20 2.05 2.48 -14.88
C LEU A 20 1.38 3.79 -15.32
N ALA A 21 0.85 3.80 -16.54
CA ALA A 21 0.12 4.94 -17.08
C ALA A 21 -1.38 4.82 -16.78
N SER A 22 -1.90 5.64 -15.87
CA SER A 22 -3.31 5.61 -15.44
C SER A 22 -4.33 6.07 -16.50
N CYS A 23 -3.88 6.58 -17.65
CA CYS A 23 -4.74 6.97 -18.78
C CYS A 23 -5.06 5.82 -19.74
N ILE A 24 -4.61 4.60 -19.46
CA ILE A 24 -4.87 3.43 -20.30
C ILE A 24 -6.34 3.03 -20.20
N ARG A 25 -6.97 2.76 -21.34
CA ARG A 25 -8.40 2.43 -21.44
C ARG A 25 -8.74 1.00 -21.04
N ASP A 26 -7.80 0.09 -21.21
CA ASP A 26 -7.92 -1.32 -20.86
C ASP A 26 -6.78 -1.69 -19.88
N PRO A 27 -6.97 -1.47 -18.58
CA PRO A 27 -5.96 -1.76 -17.57
C PRO A 27 -5.60 -3.25 -17.51
N GLU A 28 -6.55 -4.15 -17.69
CA GLU A 28 -6.31 -5.61 -17.61
C GLU A 28 -5.39 -6.08 -18.73
N ALA A 29 -5.73 -5.76 -19.99
CA ALA A 29 -4.86 -6.09 -21.13
C ALA A 29 -3.47 -5.44 -21.02
N TYR A 30 -3.40 -4.24 -20.45
CA TYR A 30 -2.14 -3.55 -20.20
C TYR A 30 -1.28 -4.28 -19.17
N LEU A 31 -1.86 -4.68 -18.05
CA LEU A 31 -1.17 -5.41 -16.99
C LEU A 31 -0.77 -6.83 -17.42
N ASP A 32 -1.63 -7.51 -18.18
CA ASP A 32 -1.29 -8.80 -18.81
C ASP A 32 -0.07 -8.69 -19.73
N ALA A 33 -0.04 -7.66 -20.59
CA ALA A 33 1.08 -7.43 -21.52
C ALA A 33 2.40 -7.11 -20.79
N LEU A 34 2.34 -6.47 -19.62
CA LEU A 34 3.49 -6.19 -18.78
C LEU A 34 3.95 -7.41 -17.97
N ALA A 35 3.08 -8.40 -17.78
CA ALA A 35 3.34 -9.60 -16.97
C ALA A 35 3.90 -9.26 -15.56
N ILE A 36 3.24 -8.33 -14.88
CA ILE A 36 3.68 -7.85 -13.56
C ILE A 36 3.66 -8.97 -12.51
N ASP A 37 4.63 -8.94 -11.59
CA ASP A 37 4.73 -9.88 -10.47
C ASP A 37 4.30 -9.25 -9.13
N GLY A 38 4.05 -7.96 -9.10
CA GLY A 38 3.58 -7.20 -7.93
C GLY A 38 3.06 -5.83 -8.31
N LEU A 39 2.15 -5.28 -7.51
CA LEU A 39 1.61 -3.94 -7.70
C LEU A 39 1.89 -3.07 -6.48
N ILE A 40 2.42 -1.87 -6.70
CA ILE A 40 2.51 -0.83 -5.67
C ILE A 40 1.55 0.30 -6.02
N MET A 41 0.54 0.51 -5.18
CA MET A 41 -0.33 1.67 -5.24
C MET A 41 0.27 2.76 -4.35
N THR A 42 0.79 3.81 -4.96
CA THR A 42 1.59 4.84 -4.27
C THR A 42 0.75 5.94 -3.64
N GLY A 43 1.37 6.77 -2.80
CA GLY A 43 0.80 8.00 -2.29
C GLY A 43 0.45 9.02 -3.38
N GLY A 44 -0.11 10.16 -3.01
CA GLY A 44 -0.41 11.26 -3.93
C GLY A 44 -1.65 12.06 -3.56
N ASN A 45 -2.39 12.48 -4.57
CA ASN A 45 -3.59 13.31 -4.53
C ASN A 45 -4.75 12.69 -3.72
N ASP A 46 -5.78 13.47 -3.46
CA ASP A 46 -7.00 12.99 -2.80
C ASP A 46 -7.78 11.99 -3.69
N ILE A 47 -8.44 11.03 -3.06
CA ILE A 47 -9.38 10.13 -3.74
C ILE A 47 -10.67 10.91 -4.04
N ALA A 48 -11.14 10.89 -5.29
CA ALA A 48 -12.21 11.77 -5.75
C ALA A 48 -13.57 11.56 -5.06
N THR A 49 -13.77 10.40 -4.44
CA THR A 49 -15.02 10.11 -3.69
C THR A 49 -15.03 10.64 -2.27
N LEU A 50 -13.91 11.18 -1.76
CA LEU A 50 -13.85 11.74 -0.42
C LEU A 50 -14.54 13.11 -0.35
N PRO A 51 -15.24 13.43 0.75
CA PRO A 51 -15.79 14.75 0.94
C PRO A 51 -14.68 15.80 0.99
N ASP A 52 -14.92 16.97 0.37
CA ASP A 52 -13.94 18.07 0.30
C ASP A 52 -12.59 17.71 -0.35
N ALA A 53 -12.56 16.69 -1.21
CA ALA A 53 -11.39 16.37 -2.01
C ALA A 53 -11.06 17.52 -2.99
N ASN A 54 -9.80 17.97 -3.01
CA ASN A 54 -9.41 19.13 -3.80
C ASN A 54 -8.49 18.77 -4.97
N ASP A 55 -7.44 18.06 -4.75
CA ASP A 55 -6.48 17.63 -5.78
C ASP A 55 -6.82 16.20 -6.20
N THR A 56 -7.75 16.02 -7.13
CA THR A 56 -8.26 14.70 -7.52
C THR A 56 -7.81 14.28 -8.91
N ALA A 57 -7.72 12.98 -9.14
CA ALA A 57 -7.45 12.37 -10.44
C ALA A 57 -8.37 11.14 -10.64
N PRO A 58 -9.64 11.35 -11.06
CA PRO A 58 -10.62 10.26 -11.22
C PRO A 58 -10.18 9.16 -12.18
N GLU A 59 -9.40 9.49 -13.20
CA GLU A 59 -8.79 8.51 -14.11
C GLU A 59 -7.79 7.61 -13.40
N ARG A 60 -7.04 8.14 -12.43
CA ARG A 60 -6.15 7.35 -11.58
C ARG A 60 -6.95 6.44 -10.64
N ASP A 61 -8.02 6.97 -10.02
CA ASP A 61 -8.88 6.18 -9.14
C ASP A 61 -9.50 5.00 -9.90
N SER A 62 -9.99 5.23 -11.13
CA SER A 62 -10.56 4.20 -11.98
C SER A 62 -9.52 3.14 -12.39
N PHE A 63 -8.33 3.57 -12.80
CA PHE A 63 -7.24 2.67 -13.15
C PHE A 63 -6.79 1.83 -11.96
N GLU A 64 -6.57 2.44 -10.80
CA GLU A 64 -6.15 1.75 -9.58
C GLU A 64 -7.20 0.75 -9.09
N SER A 65 -8.49 1.08 -9.23
CA SER A 65 -9.58 0.15 -8.92
C SER A 65 -9.54 -1.10 -9.81
N ALA A 66 -9.39 -0.93 -11.12
CA ALA A 66 -9.27 -2.04 -12.06
C ALA A 66 -7.98 -2.86 -11.84
N ALA A 67 -6.85 -2.18 -11.63
CA ALA A 67 -5.57 -2.84 -11.37
C ALA A 67 -5.59 -3.66 -10.07
N TYR A 68 -6.23 -3.15 -9.03
CA TYR A 68 -6.40 -3.87 -7.76
C TYR A 68 -7.27 -5.12 -7.96
N ALA A 69 -8.42 -5.01 -8.64
CA ALA A 69 -9.30 -6.14 -8.92
C ALA A 69 -8.58 -7.22 -9.75
N TYR A 70 -7.84 -6.81 -10.80
CA TYR A 70 -7.01 -7.70 -11.60
C TYR A 70 -5.97 -8.44 -10.74
N CYS A 71 -5.26 -7.74 -9.86
CA CYS A 71 -4.25 -8.36 -9.00
C CYS A 71 -4.88 -9.38 -8.02
N LEU A 72 -6.06 -9.09 -7.47
CA LEU A 72 -6.78 -10.05 -6.62
C LEU A 72 -7.16 -11.32 -7.40
N GLU A 73 -7.70 -11.18 -8.61
CA GLU A 73 -8.08 -12.32 -9.46
C GLU A 73 -6.86 -13.17 -9.82
N LYS A 74 -5.76 -12.55 -10.20
CA LYS A 74 -4.51 -13.22 -10.60
C LYS A 74 -3.63 -13.63 -9.41
N ARG A 75 -4.03 -13.30 -8.18
CA ARG A 75 -3.25 -13.52 -6.95
C ARG A 75 -1.87 -12.87 -6.99
N ILE A 76 -1.79 -11.69 -7.63
CA ILE A 76 -0.59 -10.87 -7.65
C ILE A 76 -0.53 -10.06 -6.35
N PRO A 77 0.61 -10.02 -5.64
CA PRO A 77 0.73 -9.26 -4.40
C PRO A 77 0.56 -7.76 -4.63
N VAL A 78 -0.12 -7.11 -3.68
CA VAL A 78 -0.39 -5.67 -3.71
C VAL A 78 0.11 -5.01 -2.43
N LEU A 79 0.91 -3.96 -2.60
CA LEU A 79 1.30 -3.04 -1.54
C LEU A 79 0.64 -1.68 -1.77
N GLY A 80 -0.23 -1.27 -0.86
CA GLY A 80 -0.75 0.10 -0.81
C GLY A 80 0.08 0.98 0.11
N VAL A 81 0.44 2.19 -0.34
CA VAL A 81 1.21 3.15 0.45
C VAL A 81 0.46 4.47 0.52
N CYS A 82 0.22 4.97 1.74
CA CYS A 82 -0.51 6.19 2.04
C CYS A 82 -1.87 6.21 1.33
N ARG A 83 -2.04 7.03 0.29
CA ARG A 83 -3.25 7.04 -0.53
C ARG A 83 -3.58 5.65 -1.12
N GLY A 84 -2.57 4.88 -1.53
CA GLY A 84 -2.79 3.51 -2.03
C GLY A 84 -3.39 2.59 -0.99
N ALA A 85 -2.95 2.66 0.27
CA ALA A 85 -3.55 1.92 1.38
C ALA A 85 -4.99 2.38 1.65
N GLN A 86 -5.24 3.69 1.61
CA GLN A 86 -6.58 4.27 1.76
C GLN A 86 -7.52 3.78 0.64
N MET A 87 -7.05 3.76 -0.61
CA MET A 87 -7.82 3.28 -1.77
C MET A 87 -8.16 1.80 -1.63
N ILE A 88 -7.21 0.95 -1.24
CA ILE A 88 -7.42 -0.47 -0.97
C ILE A 88 -8.50 -0.67 0.11
N ASN A 89 -8.42 0.08 1.21
CA ASN A 89 -9.42 0.00 2.27
C ASN A 89 -10.83 0.38 1.77
N LEU A 90 -10.95 1.47 1.00
CA LEU A 90 -12.24 1.89 0.42
C LEU A 90 -12.79 0.85 -0.57
N LEU A 91 -11.95 0.30 -1.45
CA LEU A 91 -12.35 -0.72 -2.43
C LEU A 91 -12.83 -2.01 -1.76
N ALA A 92 -12.30 -2.33 -0.58
CA ALA A 92 -12.74 -3.45 0.25
C ALA A 92 -13.98 -3.14 1.12
N GLY A 93 -14.55 -1.93 1.02
CA GLY A 93 -15.75 -1.52 1.76
C GLY A 93 -15.48 -0.90 3.13
N GLY A 94 -14.25 -0.50 3.41
CA GLY A 94 -13.88 0.27 4.60
C GLY A 94 -14.22 1.76 4.47
N ARG A 95 -13.84 2.55 5.48
CA ARG A 95 -14.09 3.99 5.56
C ARG A 95 -12.81 4.75 5.86
N LEU A 96 -12.78 6.02 5.45
CA LEU A 96 -11.75 6.99 5.83
C LEU A 96 -12.38 8.14 6.60
N GLU A 97 -11.63 8.70 7.51
CA GLU A 97 -12.01 9.87 8.29
C GLU A 97 -10.90 10.93 8.26
N ARG A 98 -11.26 12.19 8.52
CA ARG A 98 -10.26 13.22 8.77
C ARG A 98 -9.58 12.95 10.10
N ILE A 99 -8.25 12.88 10.07
CA ILE A 99 -7.43 12.73 11.28
C ILE A 99 -6.54 13.95 11.44
N ALA A 100 -6.28 14.32 12.69
CA ALA A 100 -5.43 15.45 13.04
C ALA A 100 -4.04 14.98 13.43
N ASN A 101 -3.05 15.85 13.30
CA ASN A 101 -1.66 15.57 13.72
C ASN A 101 -1.00 14.38 12.99
N HIS A 102 -1.28 14.26 11.68
CA HIS A 102 -0.66 13.26 10.80
C HIS A 102 -0.03 13.90 9.55
N VAL A 103 0.15 15.23 9.53
CA VAL A 103 0.70 15.93 8.37
C VAL A 103 2.09 16.49 8.68
N ALA A 104 3.09 16.09 7.88
CA ALA A 104 4.46 16.55 7.94
C ALA A 104 5.14 16.35 9.30
N LEU A 105 4.96 15.18 9.90
CA LEU A 105 5.58 14.81 11.17
C LEU A 105 6.00 13.34 11.21
N ARG A 106 6.55 12.92 12.32
CA ARG A 106 6.79 11.51 12.67
C ARG A 106 6.01 11.20 13.94
N HIS A 107 5.53 9.98 14.06
CA HIS A 107 4.86 9.50 15.26
C HIS A 107 5.16 8.02 15.53
N ALA A 108 5.00 7.63 16.77
CA ALA A 108 5.13 6.24 17.17
C ALA A 108 3.99 5.38 16.60
N VAL A 109 4.30 4.12 16.36
CA VAL A 109 3.31 3.09 16.02
C VAL A 109 3.45 1.89 16.92
N THR A 110 2.31 1.37 17.36
CA THR A 110 2.21 0.14 18.13
C THR A 110 1.80 -1.01 17.20
N TRP A 111 2.65 -2.01 17.12
CA TRP A 111 2.40 -3.20 16.32
C TRP A 111 1.59 -4.24 17.06
N SER A 112 0.72 -4.94 16.31
CA SER A 112 -0.08 -6.02 16.87
C SER A 112 0.82 -7.20 17.32
N PRO A 113 0.65 -7.72 18.54
CA PRO A 113 1.44 -8.86 19.02
C PRO A 113 1.11 -10.17 18.29
N SER A 114 0.03 -10.21 17.52
CA SER A 114 -0.39 -11.38 16.73
C SER A 114 0.23 -11.42 15.32
N LEU A 115 1.10 -10.47 14.99
CA LEU A 115 1.80 -10.50 13.70
C LEU A 115 2.76 -11.69 13.61
N PRO A 116 2.95 -12.24 12.41
CA PRO A 116 4.05 -13.18 12.17
C PRO A 116 5.38 -12.56 12.62
N GLN A 117 6.24 -13.31 13.31
CA GLN A 117 7.55 -12.84 13.83
C GLN A 117 8.49 -12.26 12.77
N VAL A 118 8.17 -12.43 11.50
CA VAL A 118 8.94 -11.93 10.34
C VAL A 118 8.69 -10.45 10.00
N TRP A 119 7.82 -9.75 10.76
CA TRP A 119 7.58 -8.33 10.59
C TRP A 119 8.51 -7.55 11.53
N ASP A 120 9.73 -7.29 11.08
CA ASP A 120 10.61 -6.36 11.78
C ASP A 120 10.21 -4.93 11.38
N CYS A 121 9.66 -4.21 12.32
CA CYS A 121 8.78 -3.09 12.08
C CYS A 121 9.31 -1.83 12.76
N PRO A 122 9.29 -0.66 12.10
CA PRO A 122 9.73 0.57 12.72
C PRO A 122 8.84 0.90 13.93
N ALA A 123 9.44 1.39 15.01
CA ALA A 123 8.71 1.92 16.16
C ALA A 123 8.13 3.31 15.90
N GLU A 124 8.66 4.02 14.91
CA GLU A 124 8.26 5.36 14.52
C GLU A 124 8.25 5.48 12.99
N VAL A 125 7.23 6.13 12.45
CA VAL A 125 7.02 6.31 11.00
C VAL A 125 6.83 7.78 10.63
N ASN A 126 7.14 8.14 9.39
CA ASN A 126 6.78 9.45 8.85
C ASN A 126 5.29 9.50 8.49
N SER A 127 4.69 10.68 8.51
CA SER A 127 3.26 10.86 8.26
C SER A 127 3.00 12.12 7.45
N TYR A 128 2.21 12.00 6.37
CA TYR A 128 1.91 13.08 5.43
C TYR A 128 0.45 13.06 4.97
N HIS A 129 -0.48 12.60 5.79
CA HIS A 129 -1.86 12.41 5.39
C HIS A 129 -2.85 13.10 6.35
N GLY A 130 -3.91 13.67 5.81
CA GLY A 130 -5.03 14.26 6.57
C GLY A 130 -6.29 13.39 6.56
N TRP A 131 -6.28 12.32 5.76
CA TRP A 131 -7.27 11.24 5.79
C TRP A 131 -6.61 10.00 6.36
N GLY A 132 -7.32 9.27 7.22
CA GLY A 132 -6.83 8.04 7.84
C GLY A 132 -7.92 6.98 7.98
N ILE A 133 -7.53 5.81 8.41
CA ILE A 133 -8.41 4.70 8.70
C ILE A 133 -8.64 4.67 10.21
N ALA A 134 -9.85 5.06 10.65
CA ALA A 134 -10.22 4.97 12.06
C ALA A 134 -10.25 3.53 12.57
N PRO A 135 -10.22 3.28 13.88
CA PRO A 135 -10.23 1.93 14.44
C PRO A 135 -11.35 1.02 13.95
N ASP A 136 -12.52 1.59 13.66
CA ASP A 136 -13.71 0.91 13.13
C ASP A 136 -13.92 1.14 11.63
N GLY A 137 -12.99 1.83 10.96
CA GLY A 137 -13.00 2.15 9.53
C GLY A 137 -12.31 1.11 8.65
N LEU A 138 -11.60 0.13 9.23
CA LEU A 138 -10.93 -0.91 8.46
C LEU A 138 -11.95 -1.89 7.85
N ALA A 139 -11.77 -2.20 6.57
CA ALA A 139 -12.65 -3.11 5.86
C ALA A 139 -12.64 -4.52 6.46
N LEU A 140 -13.78 -5.23 6.36
CA LEU A 140 -13.88 -6.63 6.76
C LEU A 140 -12.92 -7.49 5.94
N GLY A 141 -12.25 -8.44 6.60
CA GLY A 141 -11.23 -9.30 5.98
C GLY A 141 -9.80 -8.74 6.10
N PHE A 142 -9.65 -7.48 6.49
CA PHE A 142 -8.34 -6.94 6.84
C PHE A 142 -8.06 -7.04 8.34
N VAL A 143 -6.80 -7.26 8.67
CA VAL A 143 -6.29 -7.30 10.03
C VAL A 143 -5.39 -6.09 10.26
N ALA A 144 -5.68 -5.31 11.30
CA ALA A 144 -4.82 -4.18 11.67
C ALA A 144 -3.47 -4.69 12.17
N ALA A 145 -2.40 -4.26 11.51
CA ALA A 145 -1.02 -4.63 11.83
C ALA A 145 -0.36 -3.61 12.74
N ALA A 146 -0.58 -2.32 12.49
CA ALA A 146 -0.04 -1.22 13.32
C ALA A 146 -1.08 -0.13 13.54
N ARG A 147 -0.95 0.57 14.67
CA ARG A 147 -1.79 1.72 15.05
C ARG A 147 -0.92 2.85 15.58
N ALA A 148 -1.34 4.08 15.31
CA ALA A 148 -0.83 5.26 16.01
C ALA A 148 -1.45 5.39 17.41
N ASP A 149 -0.95 6.33 18.20
CA ASP A 149 -1.41 6.56 19.59
C ASP A 149 -2.89 7.02 19.67
N ASP A 150 -3.40 7.68 18.63
CA ASP A 150 -4.82 8.06 18.50
C ASP A 150 -5.72 6.89 18.09
N GLY A 151 -5.16 5.71 17.87
CA GLY A 151 -5.84 4.48 17.47
C GLY A 151 -6.04 4.33 15.97
N SER A 152 -5.71 5.33 15.14
CA SER A 152 -5.78 5.21 13.69
C SER A 152 -4.90 4.06 13.18
N ILE A 153 -5.36 3.41 12.11
CA ILE A 153 -4.67 2.25 11.51
C ILE A 153 -3.55 2.78 10.61
N GLU A 154 -2.33 2.41 10.94
CA GLU A 154 -1.14 2.77 10.17
C GLU A 154 -0.65 1.63 9.26
N ALA A 155 -0.97 0.39 9.59
CA ALA A 155 -0.75 -0.76 8.71
C ALA A 155 -1.83 -1.81 8.86
N PHE A 156 -2.12 -2.51 7.76
CA PHE A 156 -3.04 -3.63 7.72
C PHE A 156 -2.63 -4.65 6.66
N TYR A 157 -3.17 -5.85 6.74
CA TYR A 157 -3.00 -6.88 5.71
C TYR A 157 -4.28 -7.71 5.55
N ALA A 158 -4.44 -8.33 4.39
CA ALA A 158 -5.49 -9.31 4.17
C ALA A 158 -5.08 -10.67 4.73
N ALA A 159 -6.00 -11.35 5.43
CA ALA A 159 -5.72 -12.65 6.04
C ALA A 159 -5.61 -13.80 4.99
N ASP A 160 -6.23 -13.64 3.84
CA ASP A 160 -6.41 -14.64 2.78
C ASP A 160 -5.86 -14.24 1.42
N ALA A 161 -5.25 -13.06 1.32
CA ALA A 161 -4.69 -12.55 0.08
C ALA A 161 -3.35 -11.84 0.33
N ALA A 162 -2.51 -11.77 -0.69
CA ALA A 162 -1.23 -11.05 -0.62
C ALA A 162 -1.44 -9.54 -0.76
N VAL A 163 -2.20 -8.93 0.15
CA VAL A 163 -2.48 -7.49 0.18
C VAL A 163 -1.99 -6.91 1.49
N THR A 164 -1.19 -5.87 1.40
CA THR A 164 -0.68 -5.10 2.55
C THR A 164 -0.90 -3.63 2.30
N GLY A 165 -1.36 -2.89 3.31
CA GLY A 165 -1.45 -1.44 3.32
C GLY A 165 -0.59 -0.85 4.42
N ILE A 166 0.18 0.19 4.12
CA ILE A 166 0.92 1.01 5.07
C ILE A 166 0.60 2.48 4.80
N VAL A 167 0.41 3.28 5.84
CA VAL A 167 -0.05 4.67 5.65
C VAL A 167 1.12 5.66 5.63
N TRP A 168 2.29 5.26 6.09
CA TRP A 168 3.52 6.04 5.98
C TRP A 168 4.22 5.86 4.61
N HIS A 169 5.31 6.60 4.38
CA HIS A 169 6.04 6.67 3.13
C HIS A 169 7.46 6.09 3.26
N PRO A 170 7.67 4.79 3.02
CA PRO A 170 9.00 4.18 3.10
C PRO A 170 9.97 4.75 2.06
N GLU A 171 9.48 5.20 0.91
CA GLU A 171 10.29 5.84 -0.13
C GLU A 171 10.86 7.21 0.29
N ARG A 172 10.36 7.78 1.39
CA ARG A 172 10.82 9.09 1.90
C ARG A 172 11.78 8.98 3.07
N GLU A 173 12.10 7.77 3.52
CA GLU A 173 13.11 7.57 4.54
C GLU A 173 14.51 7.73 3.95
N ASP A 174 15.37 8.51 4.64
CA ASP A 174 16.75 8.74 4.19
C ASP A 174 17.57 7.43 4.20
N ALA A 175 17.28 6.53 5.14
CA ALA A 175 17.85 5.21 5.22
C ALA A 175 16.80 4.21 5.74
N LEU A 176 16.39 3.29 4.90
CA LEU A 176 15.63 2.12 5.36
C LEU A 176 16.59 1.09 5.95
N SER A 177 16.24 0.54 7.09
CA SER A 177 16.96 -0.61 7.65
C SER A 177 16.81 -1.84 6.74
N ASP A 178 17.73 -2.80 6.87
CA ASP A 178 17.66 -4.04 6.09
C ASP A 178 16.39 -4.83 6.43
N GLU A 179 15.92 -4.75 7.66
CA GLU A 179 14.67 -5.35 8.12
C GLU A 179 13.45 -4.71 7.45
N ALA A 180 13.40 -3.38 7.34
CA ALA A 180 12.32 -2.68 6.64
C ALA A 180 12.30 -3.03 5.14
N VAL A 181 13.48 -3.15 4.52
CA VAL A 181 13.62 -3.63 3.13
C VAL A 181 13.11 -5.06 3.01
N ALA A 182 13.50 -5.96 3.92
CA ALA A 182 13.05 -7.35 3.93
C ALA A 182 11.52 -7.46 4.13
N PHE A 183 10.95 -6.63 5.00
CA PHE A 183 9.49 -6.53 5.16
C PHE A 183 8.80 -6.17 3.85
N LEU A 184 9.20 -5.07 3.21
CA LEU A 184 8.60 -4.61 1.94
C LEU A 184 8.79 -5.63 0.81
N ALA A 185 9.97 -6.26 0.70
CA ALA A 185 10.23 -7.29 -0.30
C ALA A 185 9.29 -8.50 -0.12
N ARG A 186 9.04 -8.92 1.12
CA ARG A 186 8.11 -10.03 1.42
C ARG A 186 6.66 -9.69 1.08
N THR A 187 6.21 -8.46 1.35
CA THR A 187 4.84 -8.04 0.99
C THR A 187 4.58 -8.11 -0.51
N LEU A 188 5.64 -7.98 -1.33
CA LEU A 188 5.58 -8.06 -2.78
C LEU A 188 6.04 -9.42 -3.32
N CYS A 189 6.29 -10.40 -2.44
CA CYS A 189 6.84 -11.70 -2.80
C CYS A 189 8.16 -11.61 -3.61
N LEU A 190 8.96 -10.58 -3.33
CA LEU A 190 10.28 -10.38 -3.93
C LEU A 190 11.36 -11.02 -3.05
N GLY A 191 12.40 -11.56 -3.68
CA GLY A 191 13.54 -12.19 -3.00
C GLY A 191 13.53 -13.72 -3.06
N ASN A 192 14.67 -14.33 -2.67
CA ASN A 192 14.92 -15.77 -2.83
C ASN A 192 14.09 -16.68 -1.89
N ASP A 193 13.46 -16.11 -0.85
CA ASP A 193 12.67 -16.83 0.16
C ASP A 193 11.15 -16.63 -0.03
N ALA A 194 10.72 -15.97 -1.12
CA ALA A 194 9.30 -15.81 -1.41
C ALA A 194 8.68 -17.20 -1.68
N PRO A 195 7.58 -17.58 -0.99
CA PRO A 195 6.84 -18.78 -1.36
C PRO A 195 6.41 -18.63 -2.82
N LYS A 196 6.90 -19.52 -3.69
CA LYS A 196 6.44 -19.58 -5.08
C LYS A 196 4.97 -19.93 -5.05
N MET A 197 4.12 -18.93 -5.19
CA MET A 197 2.71 -19.18 -5.43
C MET A 197 2.61 -19.80 -6.83
N ASP A 198 2.12 -21.04 -6.89
CA ASP A 198 1.89 -21.73 -8.17
C ASP A 198 0.96 -20.86 -9.03
N LYS A 199 1.50 -20.35 -10.15
CA LYS A 199 0.67 -19.63 -11.12
C LYS A 199 -0.34 -20.65 -11.64
N PRO A 200 -1.66 -20.33 -11.63
CA PRO A 200 -2.64 -21.22 -12.27
C PRO A 200 -2.28 -21.36 -13.75
N ALA A 201 -2.38 -22.59 -14.25
CA ALA A 201 -2.10 -22.96 -15.65
C ALA A 201 -3.09 -22.28 -16.60
#